data_c832707842f39469f21e1f7e7db6e426
#
_entry.id   c832707842f39469f21e1f7e7db6e426
#
_cell.length_a   1.000
_cell.length_b   1.000
_cell.length_c   1.000
_cell.angle_alpha   90.00
_cell.angle_beta   90.00
_cell.angle_gamma   90.00
#
_symmetry.space_group_name_H-M   'P 1'
#
loop_
_entity.id
_entity.type
_entity.pdbx_description
1 polymer ?
#
loop_
_entity_poly.entity_id
_entity_poly.type
_entity_poly.pdbx_seq_one_letter_code
_entity_poly.pdbx_strand_id
1 'polypeptide(L)'
;MINRKGGLMQKTMRHPIFKWFWIVAALELIAISINMFYAPHAVAAGGATGIAILVQEVAGIQVGITTMGVNLLMLLLAWFFLDRSTLKRILFGSFMLPLLLWLTPEINLVTDRLLAIIVGSVVFAFGVGFLYQMDASSGGTTVPPLIFKKYFGLKPSVMLLATDVIVSLFNIPVSGVEAFILAVFALAITGLVMNYVETGFDRKKAVYIMSPKLATIKQQVRDETPHGLTVQRVVGGFSDESKEMLMVVVEQANFRHLIDLVHAIDPNAFILTMAATEVHGGSI
;
A
#
# COMPACT_ATOMS: atom_id res chain seq x y z
N MET A 1 -29.37 16.15 2.88
CA MET A 1 -29.01 14.72 2.63
C MET A 1 -27.70 14.72 1.85
N ILE A 2 -26.58 14.76 2.55
CA ILE A 2 -25.24 14.95 1.97
C ILE A 2 -24.64 13.58 1.72
N ASN A 3 -24.36 13.32 0.45
CA ASN A 3 -23.82 12.09 -0.07
C ASN A 3 -22.36 11.90 0.39
N ARG A 4 -22.16 11.13 1.44
CA ARG A 4 -20.85 10.70 1.96
C ARG A 4 -20.25 9.65 1.00
N LYS A 5 -19.72 10.08 -0.12
CA LYS A 5 -18.93 9.23 -1.06
C LYS A 5 -17.42 9.25 -0.76
N GLY A 6 -17.02 9.66 0.43
CA GLY A 6 -15.66 9.41 0.91
C GLY A 6 -15.51 7.94 1.27
N GLY A 7 -14.79 7.15 0.45
CA GLY A 7 -14.35 5.82 0.80
C GLY A 7 -15.45 4.78 1.01
N LEU A 8 -16.25 4.47 -0.02
CA LEU A 8 -17.10 3.26 0.02
C LEU A 8 -16.27 2.04 0.48
N MET A 9 -15.04 1.94 0.02
CA MET A 9 -14.09 0.90 0.39
C MET A 9 -13.67 0.98 1.87
N GLN A 10 -13.38 2.17 2.40
CA GLN A 10 -13.03 2.36 3.82
C GLN A 10 -14.22 2.13 4.76
N LYS A 11 -15.43 2.49 4.34
CA LYS A 11 -16.65 2.27 5.13
C LYS A 11 -17.07 0.80 5.12
N THR A 12 -16.89 0.11 4.00
CA THR A 12 -17.18 -1.32 3.84
C THR A 12 -16.17 -2.17 4.63
N MET A 13 -14.90 -1.76 4.69
CA MET A 13 -13.85 -2.42 5.47
C MET A 13 -14.02 -2.30 7.00
N ARG A 14 -14.89 -1.42 7.50
CA ARG A 14 -15.21 -1.30 8.94
C ARG A 14 -16.14 -2.39 9.46
N HIS A 15 -16.92 -3.04 8.59
CA HIS A 15 -17.74 -4.18 8.99
C HIS A 15 -16.87 -5.44 9.11
N PRO A 16 -16.90 -6.17 10.25
CA PRO A 16 -15.99 -7.29 10.49
C PRO A 16 -16.09 -8.39 9.44
N ILE A 17 -17.31 -8.70 8.96
CA ILE A 17 -17.54 -9.75 7.96
C ILE A 17 -16.91 -9.37 6.60
N PHE A 18 -17.07 -8.12 6.15
CA PHE A 18 -16.47 -7.64 4.91
C PHE A 18 -14.95 -7.63 4.97
N LYS A 19 -14.36 -7.38 6.16
CA LYS A 19 -12.91 -7.42 6.34
C LYS A 19 -12.34 -8.82 6.05
N TRP A 20 -12.99 -9.87 6.54
CA TRP A 20 -12.57 -11.24 6.26
C TRP A 20 -12.69 -11.63 4.79
N PHE A 21 -13.78 -11.20 4.12
CA PHE A 21 -13.95 -11.39 2.69
C PHE A 21 -12.79 -10.74 1.89
N TRP A 22 -12.42 -9.50 2.21
CA TRP A 22 -11.33 -8.80 1.55
C TRP A 22 -9.96 -9.43 1.85
N ILE A 23 -9.76 -9.99 3.04
CA ILE A 23 -8.53 -10.76 3.37
C ILE A 23 -8.45 -11.99 2.47
N VAL A 24 -9.52 -12.74 2.28
CA VAL A 24 -9.53 -13.91 1.39
C VAL A 24 -9.29 -13.50 -0.06
N ALA A 25 -9.94 -12.44 -0.54
CA ALA A 25 -9.71 -11.91 -1.89
C ALA A 25 -8.26 -11.46 -2.12
N ALA A 26 -7.66 -10.82 -1.12
CA ALA A 26 -6.26 -10.41 -1.18
C ALA A 26 -5.29 -11.61 -1.19
N LEU A 27 -5.57 -12.64 -0.40
CA LEU A 27 -4.81 -13.90 -0.41
C LEU A 27 -4.96 -14.65 -1.72
N GLU A 28 -6.14 -14.61 -2.35
CA GLU A 28 -6.37 -15.20 -3.68
C GLU A 28 -5.56 -14.48 -4.75
N LEU A 29 -5.45 -13.15 -4.71
CA LEU A 29 -4.54 -12.41 -5.62
C LEU A 29 -3.08 -12.88 -5.47
N ILE A 30 -2.65 -13.15 -4.24
CA ILE A 30 -1.31 -13.71 -3.99
C ILE A 30 -1.19 -15.11 -4.59
N ALA A 31 -2.20 -15.98 -4.40
CA ALA A 31 -2.20 -17.33 -4.94
C ALA A 31 -2.19 -17.33 -6.48
N ILE A 32 -3.00 -16.49 -7.11
CA ILE A 32 -2.99 -16.27 -8.57
C ILE A 32 -1.61 -15.81 -9.05
N SER A 33 -1.01 -14.83 -8.37
CA SER A 33 0.33 -14.36 -8.74
C SER A 33 1.36 -15.48 -8.69
N ILE A 34 1.34 -16.29 -7.65
CA ILE A 34 2.29 -17.39 -7.48
C ILE A 34 2.04 -18.48 -8.52
N ASN A 35 0.83 -19.02 -8.63
CA ASN A 35 0.53 -20.20 -9.42
C ASN A 35 0.45 -19.92 -10.93
N MET A 36 0.10 -18.70 -11.34
CA MET A 36 -0.08 -18.41 -12.76
C MET A 36 1.09 -17.62 -13.37
N PHE A 37 1.93 -16.98 -12.55
CA PHE A 37 3.03 -16.14 -13.07
C PHE A 37 4.40 -16.52 -12.53
N TYR A 38 4.54 -16.86 -11.23
CA TYR A 38 5.86 -17.13 -10.66
C TYR A 38 6.25 -18.60 -10.74
N ALA A 39 5.38 -19.52 -10.34
CA ALA A 39 5.68 -20.95 -10.30
C ALA A 39 6.01 -21.52 -11.68
N PRO A 40 5.26 -21.24 -12.78
CA PRO A 40 5.58 -21.75 -14.11
C PRO A 40 6.94 -21.29 -14.64
N HIS A 41 7.49 -20.21 -14.12
CA HIS A 41 8.77 -19.64 -14.54
C HIS A 41 9.91 -19.88 -13.55
N ALA A 42 9.68 -20.70 -12.52
CA ALA A 42 10.64 -20.97 -11.44
C ALA A 42 11.21 -19.68 -10.80
N VAL A 43 10.34 -18.68 -10.59
CA VAL A 43 10.70 -17.42 -9.96
C VAL A 43 10.43 -17.50 -8.46
N ALA A 44 11.49 -17.53 -7.66
CA ALA A 44 11.41 -17.39 -6.21
C ALA A 44 11.52 -15.91 -5.86
N ALA A 45 10.37 -15.22 -5.70
CA ALA A 45 10.34 -13.80 -5.39
C ALA A 45 10.61 -13.50 -3.89
N GLY A 46 11.71 -14.01 -3.34
CA GLY A 46 12.12 -13.78 -1.95
C GLY A 46 11.28 -14.55 -0.92
N GLY A 47 11.19 -13.99 0.28
CA GLY A 47 10.31 -14.51 1.32
C GLY A 47 10.79 -15.77 2.02
N ALA A 48 9.87 -16.42 2.73
CA ALA A 48 10.15 -17.66 3.48
C ALA A 48 10.65 -18.80 2.59
N THR A 49 10.19 -18.85 1.34
CA THR A 49 10.65 -19.84 0.35
C THR A 49 12.10 -19.62 -0.04
N GLY A 50 12.53 -18.36 -0.23
CA GLY A 50 13.93 -18.03 -0.50
C GLY A 50 14.86 -18.45 0.64
N ILE A 51 14.45 -18.23 1.89
CA ILE A 51 15.18 -18.72 3.08
C ILE A 51 15.24 -20.25 3.06
N ALA A 52 14.14 -20.91 2.72
CA ALA A 52 14.07 -22.36 2.74
C ALA A 52 14.96 -23.01 1.67
N ILE A 53 15.06 -22.42 0.47
CA ILE A 53 15.97 -22.86 -0.58
C ILE A 53 17.43 -22.75 -0.11
N LEU A 54 17.79 -21.61 0.51
CA LEU A 54 19.13 -21.41 1.04
C LEU A 54 19.49 -22.44 2.11
N VAL A 55 18.57 -22.71 3.04
CA VAL A 55 18.78 -23.70 4.11
C VAL A 55 18.87 -25.12 3.55
N GLN A 56 18.11 -25.44 2.52
CA GLN A 56 18.22 -26.73 1.85
C GLN A 56 19.59 -26.94 1.24
N GLU A 57 20.14 -25.94 0.57
CA GLU A 57 21.45 -26.04 -0.08
C GLU A 57 22.59 -26.14 0.93
N VAL A 58 22.52 -25.35 2.00
CA VAL A 58 23.61 -25.30 3.02
C VAL A 58 23.52 -26.45 4.02
N ALA A 59 22.32 -26.83 4.45
CA ALA A 59 22.10 -27.78 5.54
C ALA A 59 21.39 -29.08 5.12
N GLY A 60 20.97 -29.22 3.85
CA GLY A 60 20.26 -30.39 3.36
C GLY A 60 18.84 -30.57 3.91
N ILE A 61 18.28 -29.55 4.60
CA ILE A 61 16.94 -29.61 5.19
C ILE A 61 15.89 -29.33 4.11
N GLN A 62 14.87 -30.17 4.00
CA GLN A 62 13.81 -30.02 3.00
C GLN A 62 13.13 -28.65 3.09
N VAL A 63 12.85 -28.04 1.93
CA VAL A 63 12.19 -26.72 1.80
C VAL A 63 10.91 -26.62 2.62
N GLY A 64 10.07 -27.66 2.60
CA GLY A 64 8.80 -27.68 3.36
C GLY A 64 9.00 -27.57 4.87
N ILE A 65 9.99 -28.29 5.42
CA ILE A 65 10.30 -28.25 6.86
C ILE A 65 10.80 -26.85 7.25
N THR A 66 11.72 -26.29 6.48
CA THR A 66 12.25 -24.95 6.73
C THR A 66 11.19 -23.88 6.61
N THR A 67 10.34 -23.93 5.57
CA THR A 67 9.22 -22.98 5.40
C THR A 67 8.25 -23.05 6.57
N MET A 68 7.93 -24.25 7.05
CA MET A 68 7.09 -24.44 8.24
C MET A 68 7.75 -23.87 9.48
N GLY A 69 9.06 -24.10 9.68
CA GLY A 69 9.82 -23.53 10.78
C GLY A 69 9.86 -22.01 10.76
N VAL A 70 10.11 -21.41 9.59
CA VAL A 70 10.07 -19.94 9.39
C VAL A 70 8.68 -19.39 9.70
N ASN A 71 7.61 -20.02 9.20
CA ASN A 71 6.25 -19.58 9.49
C ASN A 71 5.93 -19.66 11.00
N LEU A 72 6.33 -20.74 11.67
CA LEU A 72 6.13 -20.89 13.13
C LEU A 72 6.88 -19.79 13.89
N LEU A 73 8.14 -19.53 13.52
CA LEU A 73 8.94 -18.46 14.12
C LEU A 73 8.26 -17.09 13.92
N MET A 74 7.76 -16.81 12.72
CA MET A 74 7.06 -15.56 12.41
C MET A 74 5.75 -15.43 13.19
N LEU A 75 5.02 -16.52 13.39
CA LEU A 75 3.82 -16.54 14.24
C LEU A 75 4.16 -16.31 15.72
N LEU A 76 5.26 -16.85 16.22
CA LEU A 76 5.76 -16.56 17.56
C LEU A 76 6.14 -15.08 17.71
N LEU A 77 6.84 -14.51 16.76
CA LEU A 77 7.13 -13.07 16.74
C LEU A 77 5.86 -12.23 16.71
N ALA A 78 4.88 -12.60 15.88
CA ALA A 78 3.59 -11.93 15.85
C ALA A 78 2.87 -12.00 17.21
N TRP A 79 2.95 -13.12 17.91
CA TRP A 79 2.36 -13.27 19.24
C TRP A 79 2.97 -12.32 20.27
N PHE A 80 4.29 -12.18 20.28
CA PHE A 80 4.98 -11.34 21.26
C PHE A 80 4.86 -9.84 20.95
N PHE A 81 4.87 -9.48 19.67
CA PHE A 81 5.00 -8.08 19.24
C PHE A 81 3.70 -7.44 18.73
N LEU A 82 2.72 -8.22 18.31
CA LEU A 82 1.48 -7.68 17.72
C LEU A 82 0.29 -7.89 18.66
N ASP A 83 -0.77 -7.14 18.41
CA ASP A 83 -2.02 -7.27 19.14
C ASP A 83 -2.79 -8.55 18.73
N ARG A 84 -3.65 -9.03 19.63
CA ARG A 84 -4.42 -10.27 19.42
C ARG A 84 -5.32 -10.24 18.17
N SER A 85 -5.78 -9.06 17.80
CA SER A 85 -6.63 -8.89 16.62
C SER A 85 -5.82 -9.09 15.34
N THR A 86 -4.63 -8.50 15.26
CA THR A 86 -3.69 -8.67 14.14
C THR A 86 -3.16 -10.10 14.10
N LEU A 87 -2.80 -10.69 15.23
CA LEU A 87 -2.38 -12.08 15.32
C LEU A 87 -3.41 -13.05 14.74
N LYS A 88 -4.71 -12.88 15.05
CA LYS A 88 -5.77 -13.73 14.48
C LYS A 88 -5.84 -13.63 12.96
N ARG A 89 -5.64 -12.45 12.38
CA ARG A 89 -5.61 -12.25 10.93
C ARG A 89 -4.38 -12.88 10.28
N ILE A 90 -3.23 -12.79 10.94
CA ILE A 90 -1.99 -13.45 10.49
C ILE A 90 -2.13 -14.97 10.54
N LEU A 91 -2.63 -15.51 11.64
CA LEU A 91 -2.93 -16.96 11.76
C LEU A 91 -3.84 -17.42 10.62
N PHE A 92 -4.94 -16.71 10.40
CA PHE A 92 -5.88 -17.03 9.33
C PHE A 92 -5.19 -17.00 7.96
N GLY A 93 -4.41 -15.96 7.65
CA GLY A 93 -3.71 -15.84 6.37
C GLY A 93 -2.66 -16.93 6.16
N SER A 94 -1.92 -17.30 7.22
CA SER A 94 -0.89 -18.35 7.18
C SER A 94 -1.44 -19.75 6.89
N PHE A 95 -2.71 -20.01 7.23
CA PHE A 95 -3.38 -21.28 6.88
C PHE A 95 -4.19 -21.17 5.58
N MET A 96 -4.79 -20.02 5.33
CA MET A 96 -5.64 -19.83 4.16
C MET A 96 -4.82 -19.75 2.86
N LEU A 97 -3.64 -19.09 2.87
CA LEU A 97 -2.84 -18.99 1.65
C LEU A 97 -2.41 -20.37 1.09
N PRO A 98 -1.89 -21.32 1.87
CA PRO A 98 -1.59 -22.68 1.35
C PRO A 98 -2.83 -23.38 0.79
N LEU A 99 -4.00 -23.20 1.41
CA LEU A 99 -5.27 -23.74 0.91
C LEU A 99 -5.64 -23.14 -0.45
N LEU A 100 -5.53 -21.83 -0.58
CA LEU A 100 -5.82 -21.13 -1.84
C LEU A 100 -4.81 -21.50 -2.93
N LEU A 101 -3.52 -21.65 -2.60
CA LEU A 101 -2.49 -22.15 -3.53
C LEU A 101 -2.81 -23.55 -4.05
N TRP A 102 -3.38 -24.40 -3.20
CA TRP A 102 -3.81 -25.75 -3.61
C TRP A 102 -5.06 -25.72 -4.49
N LEU A 103 -6.00 -24.80 -4.24
CA LEU A 103 -7.24 -24.63 -5.01
C LEU A 103 -7.03 -23.92 -6.34
N THR A 104 -6.09 -22.99 -6.40
CA THR A 104 -5.80 -22.18 -7.60
C THR A 104 -4.93 -23.00 -8.56
N PRO A 105 -5.37 -23.26 -9.79
CA PRO A 105 -4.59 -24.08 -10.71
C PRO A 105 -3.28 -23.40 -11.13
N GLU A 106 -2.23 -24.22 -11.32
CA GLU A 106 -1.00 -23.77 -11.98
C GLU A 106 -1.22 -23.73 -13.49
N ILE A 107 -1.31 -22.52 -14.03
CA ILE A 107 -1.50 -22.29 -15.47
C ILE A 107 -0.44 -21.30 -15.94
N ASN A 108 0.31 -21.68 -16.95
CA ASN A 108 1.23 -20.76 -17.61
C ASN A 108 0.44 -19.81 -18.54
N LEU A 109 -0.01 -18.67 -17.99
CA LEU A 109 -0.77 -17.64 -18.73
C LEU A 109 0.12 -16.82 -19.67
N VAL A 110 1.40 -16.69 -19.36
CA VAL A 110 2.35 -15.84 -20.07
C VAL A 110 3.63 -16.60 -20.28
N THR A 111 4.00 -16.84 -21.52
CA THR A 111 5.20 -17.64 -21.87
C THR A 111 6.51 -16.88 -21.68
N ASP A 112 6.48 -15.56 -21.84
CA ASP A 112 7.65 -14.72 -21.62
C ASP A 112 7.91 -14.50 -20.11
N ARG A 113 9.11 -14.91 -19.66
CA ARG A 113 9.51 -14.88 -18.27
C ARG A 113 9.51 -13.46 -17.67
N LEU A 114 9.98 -12.47 -18.44
CA LEU A 114 10.04 -11.09 -17.96
C LEU A 114 8.64 -10.48 -17.81
N LEU A 115 7.78 -10.71 -18.80
CA LEU A 115 6.39 -10.24 -18.76
C LEU A 115 5.62 -10.92 -17.63
N ALA A 116 5.83 -12.21 -17.39
CA ALA A 116 5.24 -12.95 -16.26
C ALA A 116 5.67 -12.34 -14.92
N ILE A 117 6.96 -11.99 -14.76
CA ILE A 117 7.47 -11.32 -13.56
C ILE A 117 6.81 -9.95 -13.38
N ILE A 118 6.69 -9.15 -14.42
CA ILE A 118 6.06 -7.81 -14.34
C ILE A 118 4.62 -7.94 -13.87
N VAL A 119 3.81 -8.74 -14.56
CA VAL A 119 2.39 -8.91 -14.25
C VAL A 119 2.20 -9.56 -12.88
N GLY A 120 2.95 -10.64 -12.61
CA GLY A 120 2.93 -11.33 -11.33
C GLY A 120 3.26 -10.41 -10.16
N SER A 121 4.30 -9.56 -10.29
CA SER A 121 4.69 -8.62 -9.25
C SER A 121 3.60 -7.57 -8.97
N VAL A 122 2.92 -7.10 -10.01
CA VAL A 122 1.79 -6.17 -9.84
C VAL A 122 0.64 -6.84 -9.10
N VAL A 123 0.23 -8.04 -9.50
CA VAL A 123 -0.87 -8.78 -8.85
C VAL A 123 -0.52 -9.12 -7.40
N PHE A 124 0.72 -9.60 -7.16
CA PHE A 124 1.23 -9.88 -5.82
C PHE A 124 1.21 -8.64 -4.92
N ALA A 125 1.65 -7.52 -5.44
CA ALA A 125 1.70 -6.25 -4.71
C ALA A 125 0.31 -5.76 -4.29
N PHE A 126 -0.70 -5.91 -5.14
CA PHE A 126 -2.09 -5.62 -4.77
C PHE A 126 -2.55 -6.54 -3.62
N GLY A 127 -2.28 -7.83 -3.72
CA GLY A 127 -2.64 -8.80 -2.67
C GLY A 127 -2.00 -8.43 -1.31
N VAL A 128 -0.67 -8.28 -1.27
CA VAL A 128 0.04 -7.96 -0.02
C VAL A 128 -0.30 -6.55 0.48
N GLY A 129 -0.41 -5.56 -0.41
CA GLY A 129 -0.77 -4.20 -0.05
C GLY A 129 -2.15 -4.11 0.62
N PHE A 130 -3.15 -4.82 0.09
CA PHE A 130 -4.47 -4.91 0.72
C PHE A 130 -4.43 -5.63 2.08
N LEU A 131 -3.63 -6.71 2.21
CA LEU A 131 -3.44 -7.34 3.51
C LEU A 131 -2.88 -6.36 4.55
N TYR A 132 -1.87 -5.58 4.18
CA TYR A 132 -1.25 -4.62 5.10
C TYR A 132 -2.18 -3.46 5.47
N GLN A 133 -3.05 -3.02 4.56
CA GLN A 133 -4.11 -2.04 4.90
C GLN A 133 -5.08 -2.59 5.95
N MET A 134 -5.29 -3.89 5.98
CA MET A 134 -6.16 -4.56 6.95
C MET A 134 -5.43 -5.05 8.21
N ASP A 135 -4.14 -4.71 8.38
CA ASP A 135 -3.24 -5.24 9.40
C ASP A 135 -3.27 -6.78 9.42
N ALA A 136 -3.22 -7.39 8.25
CA ALA A 136 -3.18 -8.82 8.02
C ALA A 136 -1.89 -9.19 7.26
N SER A 137 -1.57 -10.47 7.24
CA SER A 137 -0.40 -11.01 6.54
C SER A 137 -0.72 -12.42 6.05
N SER A 138 -0.05 -12.83 4.99
CA SER A 138 -0.08 -14.19 4.47
C SER A 138 0.83 -15.15 5.25
N GLY A 139 1.56 -14.67 6.26
CA GLY A 139 2.58 -15.42 6.99
C GLY A 139 4.00 -15.20 6.45
N GLY A 140 4.98 -15.94 6.98
CA GLY A 140 6.37 -15.83 6.55
C GLY A 140 6.97 -14.43 6.68
N THR A 141 7.77 -14.00 5.71
CA THR A 141 8.47 -12.71 5.71
C THR A 141 7.54 -11.49 5.61
N THR A 142 6.24 -11.68 5.36
CA THR A 142 5.26 -10.58 5.40
C THR A 142 4.86 -10.18 6.83
N VAL A 143 5.30 -10.91 7.88
CA VAL A 143 5.01 -10.58 9.29
C VAL A 143 5.91 -9.47 9.85
N PRO A 144 7.26 -9.51 9.71
CA PRO A 144 8.15 -8.48 10.23
C PRO A 144 7.77 -7.05 9.81
N PRO A 145 7.37 -6.76 8.56
CA PRO A 145 6.92 -5.44 8.16
C PRO A 145 5.79 -4.86 9.04
N LEU A 146 4.86 -5.68 9.49
CA LEU A 146 3.79 -5.23 10.40
C LEU A 146 4.32 -4.88 11.80
N ILE A 147 5.35 -5.59 12.26
CA ILE A 147 6.03 -5.28 13.53
C ILE A 147 6.75 -3.94 13.42
N PHE A 148 7.53 -3.73 12.35
CA PHE A 148 8.20 -2.46 12.09
C PHE A 148 7.24 -1.28 11.92
N LYS A 149 6.10 -1.50 11.26
CA LYS A 149 5.02 -0.50 11.19
C LYS A 149 4.55 -0.10 12.58
N LYS A 150 4.30 -1.07 13.46
CA LYS A 150 3.76 -0.82 14.80
C LYS A 150 4.73 -0.06 15.70
N TYR A 151 6.01 -0.41 15.71
CA TYR A 151 6.99 0.14 16.66
C TYR A 151 7.76 1.34 16.13
N PHE A 152 7.99 1.42 14.84
CA PHE A 152 8.82 2.46 14.21
C PHE A 152 8.07 3.34 13.22
N GLY A 153 6.80 3.05 12.95
CA GLY A 153 6.00 3.80 11.96
C GLY A 153 6.49 3.64 10.52
N LEU A 154 7.35 2.63 10.25
CA LEU A 154 7.90 2.40 8.93
C LEU A 154 6.85 1.80 8.00
N LYS A 155 6.92 2.17 6.72
CA LYS A 155 6.01 1.62 5.71
C LYS A 155 6.26 0.14 5.50
N PRO A 156 5.24 -0.74 5.59
CA PRO A 156 5.38 -2.17 5.37
C PRO A 156 5.96 -2.52 4.00
N SER A 157 5.62 -1.79 2.94
CA SER A 157 6.19 -1.96 1.60
C SER A 157 7.71 -1.84 1.57
N VAL A 158 8.26 -0.84 2.28
CA VAL A 158 9.72 -0.62 2.35
C VAL A 158 10.39 -1.73 3.14
N MET A 159 9.78 -2.15 4.23
CA MET A 159 10.34 -3.21 5.09
C MET A 159 10.29 -4.58 4.42
N LEU A 160 9.21 -4.90 3.69
CA LEU A 160 9.13 -6.13 2.90
C LEU A 160 10.20 -6.15 1.81
N LEU A 161 10.33 -5.06 1.06
CA LEU A 161 11.36 -4.91 0.03
C LEU A 161 12.76 -5.14 0.63
N ALA A 162 13.08 -4.48 1.73
CA ALA A 162 14.38 -4.64 2.38
C ALA A 162 14.66 -6.08 2.82
N THR A 163 13.68 -6.72 3.46
CA THR A 163 13.80 -8.12 3.92
C THR A 163 14.02 -9.07 2.74
N ASP A 164 13.23 -8.94 1.68
CA ASP A 164 13.25 -9.85 0.56
C ASP A 164 14.48 -9.62 -0.34
N VAL A 165 14.98 -8.39 -0.46
CA VAL A 165 16.26 -8.10 -1.12
C VAL A 165 17.42 -8.77 -0.37
N ILE A 166 17.44 -8.70 0.97
CA ILE A 166 18.46 -9.36 1.78
C ILE A 166 18.41 -10.88 1.55
N VAL A 167 17.22 -11.48 1.62
CA VAL A 167 17.06 -12.92 1.36
C VAL A 167 17.52 -13.28 -0.05
N SER A 168 17.16 -12.50 -1.06
CA SER A 168 17.56 -12.72 -2.45
C SER A 168 19.07 -12.59 -2.65
N LEU A 169 19.73 -11.69 -1.93
CA LEU A 169 21.19 -11.53 -1.98
C LEU A 169 21.91 -12.79 -1.47
N PHE A 170 21.45 -13.37 -0.37
CA PHE A 170 22.00 -14.61 0.17
C PHE A 170 21.72 -15.83 -0.74
N ASN A 171 20.75 -15.75 -1.63
CA ASN A 171 20.46 -16.82 -2.60
C ASN A 171 21.31 -16.77 -3.88
N ILE A 172 22.16 -15.76 -4.09
CA ILE A 172 23.04 -15.69 -5.29
C ILE A 172 23.87 -16.94 -5.49
N PRO A 173 24.56 -17.52 -4.47
CA PRO A 173 25.35 -18.72 -4.63
C PRO A 173 24.55 -19.95 -5.09
N VAL A 174 23.25 -19.99 -4.78
CA VAL A 174 22.33 -21.11 -5.08
C VAL A 174 21.63 -20.93 -6.41
N SER A 175 21.05 -19.76 -6.63
CA SER A 175 20.16 -19.48 -7.77
C SER A 175 20.85 -18.72 -8.91
N GLY A 176 22.08 -18.23 -8.69
CA GLY A 176 22.85 -17.46 -9.64
C GLY A 176 22.46 -15.97 -9.70
N VAL A 177 23.34 -15.18 -10.36
CA VAL A 177 23.21 -13.73 -10.47
C VAL A 177 21.98 -13.31 -11.30
N GLU A 178 21.65 -14.07 -12.35
CA GLU A 178 20.49 -13.77 -13.20
C GLU A 178 19.18 -13.85 -12.40
N ALA A 179 18.99 -14.90 -11.60
CA ALA A 179 17.82 -15.06 -10.75
C ALA A 179 17.74 -13.95 -9.70
N PHE A 180 18.88 -13.50 -9.15
CA PHE A 180 18.93 -12.35 -8.25
C PHE A 180 18.50 -11.06 -8.93
N ILE A 181 18.99 -10.77 -10.14
CA ILE A 181 18.59 -9.56 -10.88
C ILE A 181 17.08 -9.55 -11.13
N LEU A 182 16.52 -10.70 -11.57
CA LEU A 182 15.08 -10.85 -11.81
C LEU A 182 14.28 -10.70 -10.51
N ALA A 183 14.76 -11.26 -9.39
CA ALA A 183 14.11 -11.10 -8.08
C ALA A 183 14.11 -9.65 -7.62
N VAL A 184 15.24 -8.93 -7.71
CA VAL A 184 15.32 -7.50 -7.37
C VAL A 184 14.39 -6.66 -8.25
N PHE A 185 14.30 -6.98 -9.53
CA PHE A 185 13.39 -6.30 -10.45
C PHE A 185 11.92 -6.54 -10.05
N ALA A 186 11.54 -7.79 -9.76
CA ALA A 186 10.21 -8.15 -9.25
C ALA A 186 9.88 -7.40 -7.95
N LEU A 187 10.83 -7.38 -7.00
CA LEU A 187 10.68 -6.68 -5.72
C LEU A 187 10.56 -5.16 -5.89
N ALA A 188 11.29 -4.56 -6.84
CA ALA A 188 11.16 -3.13 -7.13
C ALA A 188 9.75 -2.79 -7.64
N ILE A 189 9.21 -3.58 -8.58
CA ILE A 189 7.82 -3.41 -9.06
C ILE A 189 6.83 -3.60 -7.89
N THR A 190 6.99 -4.68 -7.12
CA THR A 190 6.16 -4.96 -5.95
C THR A 190 6.16 -3.80 -4.96
N GLY A 191 7.35 -3.28 -4.62
CA GLY A 191 7.49 -2.16 -3.69
C GLY A 191 6.83 -0.87 -4.19
N LEU A 192 6.96 -0.54 -5.47
CA LEU A 192 6.34 0.63 -6.09
C LEU A 192 4.81 0.53 -6.05
N VAL A 193 4.26 -0.59 -6.52
CA VAL A 193 2.81 -0.81 -6.55
C VAL A 193 2.24 -0.88 -5.14
N MET A 194 2.90 -1.59 -4.24
CA MET A 194 2.47 -1.74 -2.85
C MET A 194 2.48 -0.40 -2.11
N ASN A 195 3.52 0.44 -2.29
CA ASN A 195 3.53 1.79 -1.74
C ASN A 195 2.36 2.64 -2.27
N TYR A 196 1.98 2.45 -3.53
CA TYR A 196 0.82 3.11 -4.11
C TYR A 196 -0.50 2.61 -3.49
N VAL A 197 -0.63 1.31 -3.27
CA VAL A 197 -1.80 0.70 -2.60
C VAL A 197 -1.87 1.13 -1.13
N GLU A 198 -0.76 1.12 -0.39
CA GLU A 198 -0.70 1.51 1.03
C GLU A 198 -1.05 2.98 1.27
N THR A 199 -0.55 3.88 0.42
CA THR A 199 -0.87 5.31 0.51
C THR A 199 -2.32 5.60 0.12
N GLY A 200 -2.98 4.63 -0.54
CA GLY A 200 -4.37 4.72 -0.95
C GLY A 200 -4.62 5.70 -2.09
N PHE A 201 -5.85 5.68 -2.57
CA PHE A 201 -6.36 6.67 -3.53
C PHE A 201 -6.77 7.99 -2.85
N ASP A 202 -6.77 8.04 -1.52
CA ASP A 202 -7.18 9.18 -0.70
C ASP A 202 -6.02 10.19 -0.52
N ARG A 203 -5.38 10.56 -1.63
CA ARG A 203 -4.44 11.68 -1.61
C ARG A 203 -5.22 12.96 -1.40
N LYS A 204 -4.99 13.61 -0.27
CA LYS A 204 -5.52 14.94 -0.01
C LYS A 204 -4.59 15.99 -0.59
N LYS A 205 -5.17 17.13 -0.96
CA LYS A 205 -4.44 18.30 -1.40
C LYS A 205 -4.75 19.47 -0.48
N ALA A 206 -3.70 20.13 -0.01
CA ALA A 206 -3.82 21.44 0.59
C ALA A 206 -3.71 22.46 -0.54
N VAL A 207 -4.75 23.27 -0.70
CA VAL A 207 -4.86 24.28 -1.75
C VAL A 207 -4.84 25.64 -1.07
N TYR A 208 -3.89 26.48 -1.46
CA TYR A 208 -3.75 27.86 -1.00
C TYR A 208 -4.17 28.78 -2.12
N ILE A 209 -5.12 29.68 -1.83
CA ILE A 209 -5.74 30.56 -2.83
C ILE A 209 -5.54 32.01 -2.40
N MET A 210 -4.99 32.82 -3.30
CA MET A 210 -4.91 34.27 -3.15
C MET A 210 -5.58 34.95 -4.34
N SER A 211 -6.47 35.88 -4.06
CA SER A 211 -7.23 36.61 -5.09
C SER A 211 -7.76 37.92 -4.50
N PRO A 212 -7.85 39.00 -5.28
CA PRO A 212 -8.60 40.18 -4.90
C PRO A 212 -10.08 39.93 -4.60
N LYS A 213 -10.62 38.82 -5.18
CA LYS A 213 -12.02 38.39 -5.00
C LYS A 213 -12.16 37.29 -3.92
N LEU A 214 -11.21 37.21 -2.96
CA LEU A 214 -11.16 36.12 -1.99
C LEU A 214 -12.43 35.99 -1.16
N ALA A 215 -13.08 37.10 -0.82
CA ALA A 215 -14.34 37.08 -0.06
C ALA A 215 -15.45 36.32 -0.78
N THR A 216 -15.60 36.55 -2.08
CA THR A 216 -16.58 35.84 -2.93
C THR A 216 -16.21 34.36 -3.07
N ILE A 217 -14.92 34.07 -3.30
CA ILE A 217 -14.41 32.69 -3.41
C ILE A 217 -14.70 31.94 -2.09
N LYS A 218 -14.40 32.55 -0.95
CA LYS A 218 -14.64 31.98 0.38
C LYS A 218 -16.11 31.63 0.60
N GLN A 219 -17.00 32.52 0.21
CA GLN A 219 -18.44 32.30 0.33
C GLN A 219 -18.89 31.12 -0.54
N GLN A 220 -18.52 31.14 -1.82
CA GLN A 220 -18.91 30.10 -2.79
C GLN A 220 -18.37 28.72 -2.38
N VAL A 221 -17.09 28.64 -1.98
CA VAL A 221 -16.49 27.40 -1.51
C VAL A 221 -17.20 26.87 -0.25
N ARG A 222 -17.61 27.74 0.66
CA ARG A 222 -18.39 27.36 1.85
C ARG A 222 -19.77 26.82 1.49
N ASP A 223 -20.42 27.41 0.51
CA ASP A 223 -21.80 27.07 0.15
C ASP A 223 -21.87 25.80 -0.72
N GLU A 224 -20.86 25.56 -1.55
CA GLU A 224 -20.85 24.44 -2.48
C GLU A 224 -20.02 23.22 -2.02
N THR A 225 -19.14 23.39 -1.02
CA THR A 225 -18.28 22.31 -0.57
C THR A 225 -18.41 22.06 0.94
N PRO A 226 -18.38 20.80 1.40
CA PRO A 226 -18.41 20.46 2.83
C PRO A 226 -17.04 20.65 3.51
N HIS A 227 -16.08 21.25 2.82
CA HIS A 227 -14.70 21.34 3.31
C HIS A 227 -14.49 22.46 4.31
N GLY A 228 -13.64 22.20 5.30
CA GLY A 228 -13.18 23.23 6.23
C GLY A 228 -12.31 24.28 5.52
N LEU A 229 -12.52 25.55 5.86
CA LEU A 229 -11.78 26.68 5.32
C LEU A 229 -10.96 27.34 6.42
N THR A 230 -9.71 27.69 6.12
CA THR A 230 -8.87 28.48 7.00
C THR A 230 -8.38 29.71 6.27
N VAL A 231 -8.62 30.89 6.84
CA VAL A 231 -8.09 32.16 6.32
C VAL A 231 -6.84 32.52 7.09
N GLN A 232 -5.77 32.80 6.37
CA GLN A 232 -4.49 33.25 6.92
C GLN A 232 -4.22 34.68 6.46
N ARG A 233 -3.76 35.54 7.36
CA ARG A 233 -3.26 36.86 7.00
C ARG A 233 -1.79 36.74 6.63
N VAL A 234 -1.44 37.19 5.45
CA VAL A 234 -0.10 37.14 4.87
C VAL A 234 0.33 38.51 4.43
N VAL A 235 1.62 38.77 4.42
CA VAL A 235 2.19 40.02 3.89
C VAL A 235 2.89 39.70 2.58
N GLY A 236 2.61 40.44 1.52
CA GLY A 236 3.24 40.31 0.23
C GLY A 236 4.73 40.70 0.34
N GLY A 237 5.64 39.75 0.06
CA GLY A 237 7.10 40.00 0.21
C GLY A 237 7.69 41.04 -0.76
N PHE A 238 6.95 41.43 -1.79
CA PHE A 238 7.37 42.48 -2.74
C PHE A 238 6.68 43.81 -2.52
N SER A 239 5.39 43.80 -2.12
CA SER A 239 4.56 45.00 -1.99
C SER A 239 4.39 45.48 -0.54
N ASP A 240 4.82 44.66 0.46
CA ASP A 240 4.57 44.87 1.89
C ASP A 240 3.07 45.01 2.25
N GLU A 241 2.17 44.69 1.31
CA GLU A 241 0.75 44.76 1.53
C GLU A 241 0.23 43.57 2.32
N SER A 242 -0.66 43.86 3.31
CA SER A 242 -1.37 42.79 4.02
C SER A 242 -2.48 42.24 3.14
N LYS A 243 -2.46 40.89 2.94
CA LYS A 243 -3.43 40.16 2.14
C LYS A 243 -3.97 38.96 2.92
N GLU A 244 -5.11 38.46 2.47
CA GLU A 244 -5.66 37.21 3.00
C GLU A 244 -5.37 36.07 2.00
N MET A 245 -5.09 34.89 2.55
CA MET A 245 -4.91 33.65 1.83
C MET A 245 -5.88 32.60 2.40
N LEU A 246 -6.62 31.94 1.52
CA LEU A 246 -7.53 30.86 1.89
C LEU A 246 -6.79 29.51 1.74
N MET A 247 -6.79 28.72 2.80
CA MET A 247 -6.33 27.34 2.79
C MET A 247 -7.54 26.40 2.83
N VAL A 248 -7.59 25.46 1.89
CA VAL A 248 -8.63 24.42 1.81
C VAL A 248 -7.94 23.08 1.66
N VAL A 249 -8.34 22.10 2.45
CA VAL A 249 -7.88 20.71 2.27
C VAL A 249 -9.00 19.93 1.60
N VAL A 250 -8.69 19.36 0.43
CA VAL A 250 -9.67 18.63 -0.38
C VAL A 250 -9.16 17.25 -0.77
N GLU A 251 -10.06 16.32 -0.98
CA GLU A 251 -9.75 15.02 -1.60
C GLU A 251 -9.39 15.20 -3.08
N GLN A 252 -8.56 14.31 -3.60
CA GLN A 252 -8.15 14.33 -5.01
C GLN A 252 -9.35 14.36 -5.97
N ALA A 253 -10.46 13.71 -5.63
CA ALA A 253 -11.67 13.67 -6.44
C ALA A 253 -12.36 15.04 -6.56
N ASN A 254 -12.30 15.85 -5.50
CA ASN A 254 -12.97 17.14 -5.42
C ASN A 254 -12.06 18.31 -5.84
N PHE A 255 -10.77 18.04 -6.06
CA PHE A 255 -9.78 19.06 -6.38
C PHE A 255 -10.10 19.83 -7.66
N ARG A 256 -10.47 19.13 -8.74
CA ARG A 256 -10.84 19.79 -10.00
C ARG A 256 -12.03 20.72 -9.83
N HIS A 257 -13.08 20.25 -9.16
CA HIS A 257 -14.26 21.07 -8.89
C HIS A 257 -13.92 22.35 -8.14
N LEU A 258 -13.04 22.26 -7.11
CA LEU A 258 -12.58 23.46 -6.39
C LEU A 258 -11.83 24.42 -7.31
N ILE A 259 -10.95 23.95 -8.16
CA ILE A 259 -10.19 24.80 -9.09
C ILE A 259 -11.12 25.50 -10.10
N ASP A 260 -12.06 24.75 -10.69
CA ASP A 260 -13.03 25.27 -11.65
C ASP A 260 -13.91 26.36 -11.00
N LEU A 261 -14.33 26.15 -9.77
CA LEU A 261 -15.12 27.12 -8.97
C LEU A 261 -14.32 28.40 -8.72
N VAL A 262 -13.05 28.30 -8.35
CA VAL A 262 -12.19 29.46 -8.12
C VAL A 262 -11.96 30.23 -9.42
N HIS A 263 -11.64 29.55 -10.51
CA HIS A 263 -11.39 30.20 -11.81
C HIS A 263 -12.64 30.80 -12.43
N ALA A 264 -13.84 30.28 -12.12
CA ALA A 264 -15.11 30.90 -12.54
C ALA A 264 -15.32 32.30 -11.92
N ILE A 265 -14.78 32.52 -10.70
CA ILE A 265 -14.87 33.81 -10.01
C ILE A 265 -13.71 34.74 -10.38
N ASP A 266 -12.50 34.18 -10.41
CA ASP A 266 -11.28 34.91 -10.74
C ASP A 266 -10.32 34.00 -11.53
N PRO A 267 -10.30 34.14 -12.87
CA PRO A 267 -9.38 33.38 -13.73
C PRO A 267 -7.88 33.63 -13.44
N ASN A 268 -7.56 34.78 -12.79
CA ASN A 268 -6.20 35.16 -12.45
C ASN A 268 -5.84 34.87 -10.99
N ALA A 269 -6.67 34.13 -10.25
CA ALA A 269 -6.38 33.75 -8.87
C ALA A 269 -5.07 32.96 -8.80
N PHE A 270 -4.19 33.32 -7.86
CA PHE A 270 -3.00 32.55 -7.57
C PHE A 270 -3.40 31.32 -6.72
N ILE A 271 -3.10 30.14 -7.24
CA ILE A 271 -3.42 28.87 -6.58
C ILE A 271 -2.15 28.04 -6.42
N LEU A 272 -1.75 27.80 -5.17
CA LEU A 272 -0.66 26.89 -4.83
C LEU A 272 -1.26 25.59 -4.30
N THR A 273 -0.88 24.47 -4.88
CA THR A 273 -1.35 23.15 -4.45
C THR A 273 -0.18 22.31 -3.94
N MET A 274 -0.36 21.74 -2.74
CA MET A 274 0.60 20.84 -2.11
C MET A 274 -0.07 19.48 -1.84
N ALA A 275 0.67 18.39 -2.00
CA ALA A 275 0.20 17.08 -1.57
C ALA A 275 0.21 17.00 -0.04
N ALA A 276 -0.95 16.74 0.56
CA ALA A 276 -1.07 16.49 2.00
C ALA A 276 -1.09 14.97 2.20
N THR A 277 -0.02 14.44 2.78
CA THR A 277 0.15 12.99 3.02
C THR A 277 -0.73 12.50 4.17
N GLU A 278 -0.89 13.32 5.22
CA GLU A 278 -1.71 12.98 6.38
C GLU A 278 -2.41 14.23 6.90
N VAL A 279 -3.68 14.08 7.25
CA VAL A 279 -4.48 15.13 7.88
C VAL A 279 -5.24 14.49 9.04
N HIS A 280 -4.96 14.95 10.25
CA HIS A 280 -5.56 14.46 11.47
C HIS A 280 -6.47 15.53 12.08
N GLY A 281 -7.72 15.15 12.41
CA GLY A 281 -8.71 16.05 13.03
C GLY A 281 -9.39 16.99 12.04
N GLY A 282 -10.40 17.71 12.54
CA GLY A 282 -11.20 18.66 11.75
C GLY A 282 -12.32 17.99 10.93
N SER A 283 -13.25 18.83 10.44
CA SER A 283 -14.22 18.45 9.41
C SER A 283 -13.62 18.75 8.03
N ILE A 284 -13.30 17.73 7.30
CA ILE A 284 -12.86 17.82 5.91
C ILE A 284 -14.01 17.47 5.01
#